data_a49b33a3468ded9955faa11c905ab801
#
_entry.id   a49b33a3468ded9955faa11c905ab801
#
_cell.length_a   1.000
_cell.length_b   1.000
_cell.length_c   1.000
_cell.angle_alpha   90.00
_cell.angle_beta   90.00
_cell.angle_gamma   90.00
#
_symmetry.space_group_name_H-M   'P 1'
#
loop_
_entity.id
_entity.type
_entity.pdbx_description
1 polymer ?
#
loop_
_entity_poly.entity_id
_entity_poly.type
_entity_poly.pdbx_seq_one_letter_code
_entity_poly.pdbx_strand_id
1 'polypeptide(L)'
;MQGLKPLYDTDYDEKKKLRIGECYKAKLTIPRNLQFHRKYFALINCAWEYVPERRQEDFGNIEQFRKYLEVSAGHYDLWLSPDLNMWLRIPKSIAFHKMDDAAFQNLYNGVKEVIWREFLNGKVSEKEFTENLVNF
;
A
#
# COMPACT_ATOMS: atom_id res chain seq x y z
N MET A 1 30.01 9.60 -11.98
CA MET A 1 29.62 9.71 -12.00
C MET A 1 29.19 9.35 -12.15
N GLN A 2 29.09 8.94 -11.81
CA GLN A 2 28.62 9.04 -11.71
C GLN A 2 27.82 8.65 -11.41
N GLY A 3 28.06 7.48 -10.85
CA GLY A 3 27.00 7.08 -10.34
C GLY A 3 25.93 7.99 -10.57
N LEU A 4 25.67 8.65 -9.62
CA LEU A 4 24.71 9.57 -9.82
C LEU A 4 25.27 10.51 -10.70
N LYS A 5 24.57 10.91 -11.58
CA LYS A 5 25.08 11.78 -12.38
C LYS A 5 24.15 12.73 -12.63
N PRO A 6 24.37 13.93 -12.61
CA PRO A 6 23.43 14.93 -12.79
C PRO A 6 23.11 14.81 -14.17
N LEU A 7 22.02 15.20 -14.46
CA LEU A 7 21.57 15.04 -15.74
C LEU A 7 21.83 16.20 -16.57
N TYR A 8 22.27 17.29 -16.05
CA TYR A 8 22.45 18.42 -16.82
C TYR A 8 23.46 19.23 -16.15
N ASP A 9 23.95 20.19 -16.72
CA ASP A 9 25.03 20.95 -16.16
C ASP A 9 24.86 21.42 -14.79
N THR A 10 23.74 21.94 -14.50
CA THR A 10 23.51 22.41 -13.16
C THR A 10 23.63 21.26 -12.23
N ASP A 11 22.98 20.18 -12.56
CA ASP A 11 23.05 19.05 -11.73
C ASP A 11 24.43 18.50 -11.80
N TYR A 12 25.08 18.68 -12.88
CA TYR A 12 26.39 18.14 -13.00
C TYR A 12 27.32 18.89 -12.08
N ASP A 13 27.15 20.18 -11.97
CA ASP A 13 27.95 20.93 -11.06
C ASP A 13 27.63 20.54 -9.64
N GLU A 14 26.37 20.31 -9.39
CA GLU A 14 25.98 19.89 -8.09
C GLU A 14 26.54 18.54 -7.86
N LYS A 15 26.55 17.76 -8.88
CA LYS A 15 27.01 16.47 -8.74
C LYS A 15 28.45 16.49 -8.52
N LYS A 16 29.13 17.42 -9.04
CA LYS A 16 30.53 17.47 -8.80
C LYS A 16 30.75 17.78 -7.37
N LYS A 17 29.84 18.47 -6.80
CA LYS A 17 29.97 18.80 -5.44
C LYS A 17 29.76 17.58 -4.67
N LEU A 18 28.97 16.68 -5.21
CA LEU A 18 28.64 15.54 -4.47
C LEU A 18 29.74 14.65 -4.69
N ARG A 19 30.80 14.73 -4.86
CA ARG A 19 31.82 13.89 -4.92
C ARG A 19 31.49 12.50 -4.80
N ILE A 20 32.15 11.67 -5.30
CA ILE A 20 32.01 10.30 -5.23
C ILE A 20 32.20 9.92 -3.84
N GLY A 21 31.44 9.16 -3.33
CA GLY A 21 31.62 8.79 -2.00
C GLY A 21 30.83 9.60 -1.07
N GLU A 22 30.29 10.68 -1.51
CA GLU A 22 29.55 11.45 -0.65
C GLU A 22 28.26 10.95 -0.73
N CYS A 23 27.62 11.12 0.19
CA CYS A 23 26.44 10.68 0.38
C CYS A 23 25.44 10.67 -0.37
N TYR A 24 25.35 9.88 -0.98
CA TYR A 24 24.21 9.77 -1.71
C TYR A 24 23.39 8.74 -1.08
N LYS A 25 23.77 8.34 0.03
CA LYS A 25 23.04 7.36 0.69
C LYS A 25 21.69 7.76 0.92
N ALA A 26 21.42 8.95 0.96
CA ALA A 26 20.09 9.37 1.23
C ALA A 26 19.15 8.69 0.28
N LYS A 27 19.57 8.46 -0.90
CA LYS A 27 18.66 7.92 -1.79
C LYS A 27 18.60 6.51 -1.67
N LEU A 28 19.50 5.92 -1.06
CA LEU A 28 19.48 4.51 -0.97
C LEU A 28 18.63 4.10 0.19
N THR A 29 18.20 5.07 0.95
CA THR A 29 17.40 4.77 2.06
C THR A 29 16.06 4.37 1.58
N ILE A 30 15.63 3.24 1.84
CA ILE A 30 14.33 2.81 1.48
C ILE A 30 13.43 3.43 2.49
N PRO A 31 12.69 4.38 2.11
CA PRO A 31 11.88 5.13 3.03
C PRO A 31 11.02 4.24 3.83
N ARG A 32 10.38 3.34 3.23
CA ARG A 32 9.54 2.52 3.97
C ARG A 32 10.06 1.15 3.83
N ASN A 33 9.83 0.37 4.78
CA ASN A 33 10.22 -0.97 4.73
C ASN A 33 9.57 -1.68 3.55
N LEU A 34 10.36 -2.01 2.58
CA LEU A 34 9.87 -2.69 1.39
C LEU A 34 9.25 -4.04 1.76
N GLN A 35 9.78 -4.68 2.79
CA GLN A 35 9.23 -5.95 3.24
C GLN A 35 7.85 -5.74 3.82
N PHE A 36 7.64 -4.64 4.51
CA PHE A 36 6.33 -4.36 5.05
C PHE A 36 5.33 -4.08 3.94
N HIS A 37 5.78 -3.43 2.89
CA HIS A 37 4.92 -3.17 1.74
C HIS A 37 4.53 -4.51 1.10
N ARG A 38 5.48 -5.42 0.96
CA ARG A 38 5.19 -6.75 0.43
C ARG A 38 4.25 -7.51 1.35
N LYS A 39 4.43 -7.34 2.65
CA LYS A 39 3.57 -7.98 3.63
C LYS A 39 2.13 -7.51 3.48
N TYR A 40 1.95 -6.23 3.18
CA TYR A 40 0.62 -5.69 2.96
C TYR A 40 -0.05 -6.33 1.74
N PHE A 41 0.68 -6.41 0.63
CA PHE A 41 0.11 -7.04 -0.55
C PHE A 41 -0.11 -8.54 -0.36
N ALA A 42 0.74 -9.19 0.42
CA ALA A 42 0.53 -10.59 0.76
C ALA A 42 -0.77 -10.76 1.56
N LEU A 43 -1.05 -9.83 2.47
CA LEU A 43 -2.29 -9.86 3.24
C LEU A 43 -3.50 -9.76 2.30
N ILE A 44 -3.44 -8.85 1.33
CA ILE A 44 -4.54 -8.67 0.38
C ILE A 44 -4.72 -9.93 -0.46
N ASN A 45 -3.63 -10.49 -0.97
CA ASN A 45 -3.70 -11.68 -1.80
C ASN A 45 -4.25 -12.88 -1.02
N CYS A 46 -3.79 -13.04 0.21
CA CYS A 46 -4.26 -14.12 1.04
C CYS A 46 -5.75 -13.97 1.33
N ALA A 47 -6.18 -12.76 1.66
CA ALA A 47 -7.58 -12.52 1.94
C ALA A 47 -8.46 -12.77 0.71
N TRP A 48 -7.95 -12.44 -0.47
CA TRP A 48 -8.69 -12.63 -1.71
C TRP A 48 -9.07 -14.09 -1.91
N GLU A 49 -8.21 -15.01 -1.48
CA GLU A 49 -8.50 -16.42 -1.61
C GLU A 49 -9.71 -16.86 -0.78
N TYR A 50 -10.01 -16.11 0.28
CA TYR A 50 -11.14 -16.43 1.13
C TYR A 50 -12.43 -15.74 0.69
N VAL A 51 -12.36 -14.84 -0.29
CA VAL A 51 -13.54 -14.14 -0.77
C VAL A 51 -14.35 -15.08 -1.63
N PRO A 52 -15.65 -15.26 -1.37
CA PRO A 52 -16.46 -16.13 -2.21
C PRO A 52 -16.45 -15.68 -3.66
N GLU A 53 -16.48 -16.63 -4.56
CA GLU A 53 -16.39 -16.35 -5.98
C GLU A 53 -17.39 -15.28 -6.43
N ARG A 54 -18.61 -15.39 -5.94
CA ARG A 54 -19.62 -14.41 -6.27
C ARG A 54 -19.21 -12.98 -5.89
N ARG A 55 -18.58 -12.84 -4.72
CA ARG A 55 -18.13 -11.53 -4.27
C ARG A 55 -16.90 -11.09 -5.05
N GLN A 56 -16.09 -12.04 -5.49
CA GLN A 56 -14.97 -11.69 -6.34
C GLN A 56 -15.46 -11.09 -7.66
N GLU A 57 -16.56 -11.59 -8.17
CA GLU A 57 -17.14 -11.04 -9.39
C GLU A 57 -17.68 -9.64 -9.15
N ASP A 58 -18.25 -9.39 -7.98
CA ASP A 58 -18.75 -8.06 -7.65
C ASP A 58 -17.62 -7.05 -7.59
N PHE A 59 -16.47 -7.41 -7.06
CA PHE A 59 -15.32 -6.52 -7.01
C PHE A 59 -14.67 -6.38 -8.40
N GLY A 60 -14.74 -7.40 -9.20
CA GLY A 60 -14.16 -7.40 -10.53
C GLY A 60 -12.71 -7.86 -10.56
N ASN A 61 -11.90 -7.40 -9.65
CA ASN A 61 -10.50 -7.83 -9.56
C ASN A 61 -9.94 -7.52 -8.17
N ILE A 62 -8.77 -8.05 -7.91
CA ILE A 62 -8.15 -7.91 -6.61
C ILE A 62 -7.77 -6.47 -6.28
N GLU A 63 -7.50 -5.65 -7.29
CA GLU A 63 -7.16 -4.27 -7.04
C GLU A 63 -8.35 -3.49 -6.53
N GLN A 64 -9.53 -3.74 -7.07
CA GLN A 64 -10.75 -3.11 -6.59
C GLN A 64 -11.07 -3.60 -5.17
N PHE A 65 -10.80 -4.88 -4.90
CA PHE A 65 -10.95 -5.43 -3.57
C PHE A 65 -10.03 -4.69 -2.58
N ARG A 66 -8.77 -4.49 -2.96
CA ARG A 66 -7.82 -3.75 -2.12
C ARG A 66 -8.33 -2.35 -1.81
N LYS A 67 -8.80 -1.65 -2.83
CA LYS A 67 -9.33 -0.30 -2.64
C LYS A 67 -10.54 -0.28 -1.73
N TYR A 68 -11.40 -1.26 -1.88
CA TYR A 68 -12.55 -1.39 -0.99
C TYR A 68 -12.10 -1.55 0.46
N LEU A 69 -11.10 -2.38 0.69
CA LEU A 69 -10.59 -2.59 2.04
C LEU A 69 -9.97 -1.30 2.60
N GLU A 70 -9.25 -0.57 1.78
CA GLU A 70 -8.62 0.68 2.21
C GLU A 70 -9.67 1.71 2.58
N VAL A 71 -10.69 1.85 1.78
CA VAL A 71 -11.78 2.77 2.09
C VAL A 71 -12.51 2.32 3.35
N SER A 72 -12.77 1.03 3.48
CA SER A 72 -13.46 0.50 4.66
C SER A 72 -12.64 0.68 5.93
N ALA A 73 -11.32 0.74 5.80
CA ALA A 73 -10.44 0.98 6.93
C ALA A 73 -10.28 2.48 7.24
N GLY A 74 -10.93 3.33 6.48
CA GLY A 74 -10.89 4.77 6.73
C GLY A 74 -9.82 5.51 5.95
N HIS A 75 -9.16 4.86 5.01
CA HIS A 75 -8.07 5.45 4.25
C HIS A 75 -8.61 6.02 2.94
N TYR A 76 -9.25 7.17 3.02
CA TYR A 76 -9.88 7.77 1.86
C TYR A 76 -10.00 9.29 2.00
N ASP A 77 -10.20 9.95 0.88
CA ASP A 77 -10.55 11.35 0.83
C ASP A 77 -11.99 11.47 0.35
N LEU A 78 -12.65 12.53 0.73
CA LEU A 78 -14.00 12.78 0.27
C LEU A 78 -13.94 13.68 -0.97
N TRP A 79 -14.72 13.35 -1.95
CA TRP A 79 -14.80 14.12 -3.17
C TRP A 79 -16.27 14.32 -3.55
N LEU A 80 -16.64 15.56 -3.81
CA LEU A 80 -18.01 15.84 -4.20
C LEU A 80 -18.16 15.63 -5.70
N SER A 81 -19.07 14.75 -6.07
CA SER A 81 -19.36 14.51 -7.46
C SER A 81 -20.47 15.44 -7.89
N PRO A 82 -20.21 16.37 -8.81
CA PRO A 82 -21.25 17.28 -9.26
C PRO A 82 -22.38 16.57 -9.99
N ASP A 83 -22.03 15.53 -10.74
CA ASP A 83 -23.04 14.82 -11.52
C ASP A 83 -24.00 14.03 -10.65
N LEU A 84 -23.48 13.41 -9.61
CA LEU A 84 -24.30 12.60 -8.72
C LEU A 84 -24.80 13.40 -7.53
N ASN A 85 -24.27 14.60 -7.35
CA ASN A 85 -24.60 15.46 -6.24
C ASN A 85 -24.45 14.73 -4.92
N MET A 86 -23.34 14.02 -4.77
CA MET A 86 -23.06 13.26 -3.55
C MET A 86 -21.58 13.19 -3.30
N TRP A 87 -21.22 12.92 -2.06
CA TRP A 87 -19.82 12.78 -1.68
C TRP A 87 -19.37 11.35 -1.92
N LEU A 88 -18.25 11.21 -2.58
CA LEU A 88 -17.67 9.91 -2.85
C LEU A 88 -16.42 9.74 -2.00
N ARG A 89 -16.13 8.51 -1.68
CA ARG A 89 -14.91 8.17 -0.94
C ARG A 89 -13.90 7.64 -1.93
N ILE A 90 -12.78 8.32 -2.01
CA ILE A 90 -11.74 7.96 -2.95
C ILE A 90 -10.53 7.46 -2.15
N PRO A 91 -10.04 6.27 -2.42
CA PRO A 91 -8.89 5.75 -1.69
C PRO A 91 -7.69 6.66 -1.82
N LYS A 92 -6.99 6.88 -0.71
CA LYS A 92 -5.76 7.66 -0.75
C LYS A 92 -4.65 6.82 -1.32
N SER A 93 -3.64 7.48 -1.82
CA SER A 93 -2.46 6.79 -2.33
C SER A 93 -1.71 6.08 -1.21
N ILE A 94 -1.17 4.92 -1.51
CA ILE A 94 -0.31 4.19 -0.59
C ILE A 94 1.14 4.22 -1.08
N ALA A 95 1.45 5.12 -2.00
CA ALA A 95 2.80 5.23 -2.53
C ALA A 95 3.79 5.58 -1.41
N PHE A 96 5.00 5.11 -1.55
CA PHE A 96 6.02 5.31 -0.53
C PHE A 96 6.20 6.76 -0.13
N HIS A 97 6.16 7.66 -1.08
CA HIS A 97 6.41 9.07 -0.79
C HIS A 97 5.19 9.78 -0.19
N LYS A 98 4.09 9.08 -0.06
CA LYS A 98 2.87 9.68 0.45
C LYS A 98 2.45 9.18 1.82
N MET A 99 3.14 8.21 2.34
CA MET A 99 2.82 7.64 3.62
C MET A 99 4.09 7.34 4.38
N ASP A 100 4.12 7.66 5.65
CA ASP A 100 5.22 7.25 6.49
C ASP A 100 4.91 5.87 7.09
N ASP A 101 5.86 5.33 7.83
CA ASP A 101 5.71 3.99 8.39
C ASP A 101 4.56 3.90 9.38
N ALA A 102 4.36 4.91 10.18
CA ALA A 102 3.28 4.87 11.18
C ALA A 102 1.92 4.86 10.50
N ALA A 103 1.75 5.69 9.47
CA ALA A 103 0.50 5.74 8.74
C ALA A 103 0.25 4.42 8.02
N PHE A 104 1.31 3.82 7.46
CA PHE A 104 1.17 2.55 6.76
C PHE A 104 0.84 1.42 7.72
N GLN A 105 1.43 1.44 8.91
CA GLN A 105 1.13 0.45 9.94
C GLN A 105 -0.35 0.55 10.35
N ASN A 106 -0.85 1.77 10.49
CA ASN A 106 -2.24 1.96 10.82
C ASN A 106 -3.14 1.45 9.71
N LEU A 107 -2.77 1.69 8.46
CA LEU A 107 -3.53 1.18 7.33
C LEU A 107 -3.54 -0.36 7.34
N TYR A 108 -2.37 -0.96 7.56
CA TYR A 108 -2.25 -2.42 7.60
C TYR A 108 -3.17 -3.01 8.67
N ASN A 109 -3.13 -2.44 9.86
CA ASN A 109 -3.95 -2.93 10.96
C ASN A 109 -5.43 -2.75 10.67
N GLY A 110 -5.81 -1.61 10.11
CA GLY A 110 -7.21 -1.34 9.77
C GLY A 110 -7.72 -2.27 8.69
N VAL A 111 -6.91 -2.51 7.66
CA VAL A 111 -7.29 -3.41 6.58
C VAL A 111 -7.39 -4.85 7.11
N LYS A 112 -6.46 -5.26 7.96
CA LYS A 112 -6.49 -6.61 8.54
C LYS A 112 -7.77 -6.80 9.35
N GLU A 113 -8.18 -5.78 10.08
CA GLU A 113 -9.39 -5.87 10.87
C GLU A 113 -10.63 -5.96 9.98
N VAL A 114 -10.68 -5.20 8.89
CA VAL A 114 -11.79 -5.26 7.94
C VAL A 114 -11.86 -6.65 7.33
N ILE A 115 -10.73 -7.20 6.92
CA ILE A 115 -10.67 -8.54 6.34
C ILE A 115 -11.24 -9.56 7.32
N TRP A 116 -10.79 -9.46 8.56
CA TRP A 116 -11.24 -10.41 9.58
C TRP A 116 -12.75 -10.28 9.80
N ARG A 117 -13.20 -9.07 9.99
CA ARG A 117 -14.60 -8.85 10.31
C ARG A 117 -15.56 -9.21 9.18
N GLU A 118 -15.20 -8.87 7.96
CA GLU A 118 -16.12 -9.03 6.85
C GLU A 118 -15.98 -10.33 6.06
N PHE A 119 -14.81 -10.88 6.01
CA PHE A 119 -14.56 -11.99 5.12
C PHE A 119 -14.14 -13.28 5.81
N LEU A 120 -13.51 -13.19 6.97
CA LEU A 120 -12.98 -14.39 7.62
C LEU A 120 -13.72 -14.84 8.87
N ASN A 121 -14.49 -13.96 9.45
CA ASN A 121 -15.15 -14.26 10.71
C ASN A 121 -16.01 -15.53 10.56
N GLY A 122 -15.71 -16.52 11.38
CA GLY A 122 -16.47 -17.76 11.35
C GLY A 122 -16.02 -18.75 10.30
N LYS A 123 -15.06 -18.40 9.45
CA LYS A 123 -14.60 -19.31 8.40
C LYS A 123 -13.30 -19.98 8.76
N VAL A 124 -12.38 -19.24 9.37
CA VAL A 124 -11.11 -19.81 9.77
C VAL A 124 -10.71 -19.20 11.10
N SER A 125 -9.82 -19.84 11.80
CA SER A 125 -9.30 -19.29 13.04
C SER A 125 -8.23 -18.27 12.69
N GLU A 126 -7.96 -17.37 13.63
CA GLU A 126 -6.94 -16.39 13.43
C GLU A 126 -5.58 -17.05 13.22
N LYS A 127 -5.34 -18.14 13.93
CA LYS A 127 -4.09 -18.87 13.79
C LYS A 127 -3.95 -19.44 12.38
N GLU A 128 -5.01 -20.04 11.88
CA GLU A 128 -4.98 -20.62 10.55
C GLU A 128 -4.76 -19.57 9.49
N PHE A 129 -5.41 -18.44 9.61
CA PHE A 129 -5.20 -17.35 8.66
C PHE A 129 -3.78 -16.85 8.71
N THR A 130 -3.23 -16.70 9.90
CA THR A 130 -1.86 -16.22 10.06
C THR A 130 -0.86 -17.20 9.44
N GLU A 131 -1.10 -18.48 9.63
CA GLU A 131 -0.24 -19.50 9.03
C GLU A 131 -0.31 -19.47 7.51
N ASN A 132 -1.51 -19.32 6.97
CA ASN A 132 -1.68 -19.25 5.53
C ASN A 132 -1.06 -17.99 4.96
N LEU A 133 -1.14 -16.90 5.69
CA LEU A 133 -0.57 -15.64 5.26
C LEU A 133 0.95 -15.73 5.08
N VAL A 134 1.62 -16.51 5.90
CA VAL A 134 3.06 -16.65 5.79
C VAL A 134 3.47 -17.25 4.44
N ASN A 135 2.57 -17.97 3.80
CA ASN A 135 2.88 -18.62 2.54
C ASN A 135 2.66 -17.72 1.32
N PHE A 136 2.28 -16.50 1.52
CA PHE A 136 2.08 -15.58 0.40
C PHE A 136 3.24 -14.57 0.23
#